data_a095b571300517c585cd1014284fb028
#
_entry.id   a095b571300517c585cd1014284fb028
#
_cell.length_a   1.000
_cell.length_b   1.000
_cell.length_c   1.000
_cell.angle_alpha   90.00
_cell.angle_beta   90.00
_cell.angle_gamma   90.00
#
_symmetry.space_group_name_H-M   'P 1'
#
loop_
_entity.id
_entity.type
_entity.pdbx_description
1 polymer ?
#
loop_
_entity_poly.entity_id
_entity_poly.type
_entity_poly.pdbx_seq_one_letter_code
_entity_poly.pdbx_strand_id
1 'polypeptide(L)'
;MMLLPLYAHPLADPEAWDALPRGGACWTIVNIHNGPGAGRDEVYAPLTARLHESGVKMLGYVDLGYGGRANGEVWCDIVGWSQYPVGGIFFDQVPADAAGLAYVTQVVRAVRGAVVLNPGTRCLPGYAALADVVCTFEGPWETYAAMTPAARDWPNAAHLVYGVPSARLGEASALLLSRAAHGLVTDLAAPLPYQGVPSSLRARAAAR
;
A
#
# COMPACT_ATOMS: atom_id res chain seq x y z
N MET A 1 11.35 -2.93 3.04
CA MET A 1 10.06 -3.16 3.72
C MET A 1 9.01 -3.49 2.66
N MET A 2 8.14 -4.48 2.93
CA MET A 2 7.01 -4.82 2.04
C MET A 2 5.84 -3.86 2.25
N LEU A 3 5.22 -3.41 1.16
CA LEU A 3 3.90 -2.76 1.18
C LEU A 3 2.91 -3.74 0.58
N LEU A 4 1.91 -4.15 1.34
CA LEU A 4 0.96 -5.20 0.94
C LEU A 4 -0.47 -4.66 0.94
N PRO A 5 -0.96 -4.11 -0.19
CA PRO A 5 -2.39 -3.85 -0.33
C PRO A 5 -3.16 -5.18 -0.25
N LEU A 6 -4.16 -5.24 0.63
CA LEU A 6 -5.06 -6.39 0.76
C LEU A 6 -6.50 -5.89 0.77
N TYR A 7 -7.16 -6.03 -0.38
CA TYR A 7 -8.51 -5.52 -0.60
C TYR A 7 -9.56 -6.63 -0.67
N ALA A 8 -9.13 -7.90 -0.48
CA ALA A 8 -10.07 -9.00 -0.32
C ALA A 8 -10.91 -8.81 0.94
N HIS A 9 -12.23 -8.95 0.81
CA HIS A 9 -13.11 -8.92 1.99
C HIS A 9 -12.80 -10.09 2.92
N PRO A 10 -12.69 -9.88 4.25
CA PRO A 10 -12.27 -10.93 5.20
C PRO A 10 -13.14 -12.19 5.19
N LEU A 11 -14.42 -12.05 4.91
CA LEU A 11 -15.34 -13.19 4.81
C LEU A 11 -15.22 -13.93 3.46
N ALA A 12 -14.67 -13.28 2.43
CA ALA A 12 -14.47 -13.90 1.12
C ALA A 12 -13.14 -14.67 1.04
N ASP A 13 -12.09 -14.16 1.69
CA ASP A 13 -10.77 -14.79 1.71
C ASP A 13 -10.11 -14.65 3.11
N PRO A 14 -10.61 -15.37 4.12
CA PRO A 14 -10.05 -15.32 5.48
C PRO A 14 -8.60 -15.78 5.53
N GLU A 15 -8.21 -16.73 4.66
CA GLU A 15 -6.84 -17.27 4.61
C GLU A 15 -5.82 -16.20 4.20
N ALA A 16 -6.20 -15.24 3.35
CA ALA A 16 -5.32 -14.13 3.00
C ALA A 16 -4.99 -13.27 4.22
N TRP A 17 -5.95 -13.03 5.10
CA TRP A 17 -5.75 -12.27 6.33
C TRP A 17 -4.95 -13.04 7.38
N ASP A 18 -5.11 -14.36 7.45
CA ASP A 18 -4.33 -15.21 8.35
C ASP A 18 -2.87 -15.38 7.88
N ALA A 19 -2.61 -15.26 6.58
CA ALA A 19 -1.28 -15.32 5.98
C ALA A 19 -0.44 -14.06 6.16
N LEU A 20 -0.97 -12.98 6.74
CA LEU A 20 -0.28 -11.71 6.89
C LEU A 20 1.01 -11.84 7.71
N PRO A 21 2.11 -11.21 7.26
CA PRO A 21 3.37 -11.21 7.99
C PRO A 21 3.24 -10.46 9.33
N ARG A 22 3.80 -11.05 10.36
CA ARG A 22 3.92 -10.44 11.70
C ARG A 22 5.30 -9.81 11.87
N GLY A 23 5.37 -8.73 12.63
CA GLY A 23 6.64 -8.02 12.85
C GLY A 23 6.92 -6.94 11.79
N GLY A 24 8.02 -6.20 11.99
CA GLY A 24 8.26 -4.89 11.40
C GLY A 24 8.57 -4.78 9.90
N ALA A 25 8.65 -5.89 9.16
CA ALA A 25 9.12 -5.87 7.76
C ALA A 25 8.02 -5.66 6.71
N CYS A 26 6.75 -5.61 7.12
CA CYS A 26 5.60 -5.46 6.22
C CYS A 26 4.59 -4.47 6.79
N TRP A 27 4.05 -3.61 5.94
CA TRP A 27 2.83 -2.85 6.18
C TRP A 27 1.73 -3.38 5.28
N THR A 28 0.63 -3.82 5.89
CA THR A 28 -0.60 -4.21 5.19
C THR A 28 -1.49 -2.99 5.02
N ILE A 29 -1.92 -2.70 3.79
CA ILE A 29 -2.86 -1.61 3.51
C ILE A 29 -4.28 -2.19 3.55
N VAL A 30 -5.09 -1.67 4.47
CA VAL A 30 -6.48 -2.07 4.68
C VAL A 30 -7.39 -1.07 3.98
N ASN A 31 -8.30 -1.57 3.14
CA ASN A 31 -9.32 -0.78 2.47
C ASN A 31 -10.69 -1.41 2.74
N ILE A 32 -11.58 -0.70 3.44
CA ILE A 32 -12.90 -1.22 3.84
C ILE A 32 -13.94 -0.85 2.78
N HIS A 33 -14.13 0.44 2.52
CA HIS A 33 -15.09 0.98 1.56
C HIS A 33 -14.48 2.17 0.79
N ASN A 34 -13.42 1.93 0.04
CA ASN A 34 -12.58 2.98 -0.57
C ASN A 34 -12.08 4.00 0.47
N GLY A 35 -11.77 3.51 1.67
CA GLY A 35 -11.43 4.25 2.87
C GLY A 35 -11.90 3.51 4.11
N PRO A 36 -12.12 4.22 5.24
CA PRO A 36 -12.57 3.63 6.51
C PRO A 36 -14.05 3.22 6.51
N GLY A 37 -14.84 3.69 5.53
CA GLY A 37 -16.30 3.58 5.54
C GLY A 37 -16.98 4.68 6.38
N ALA A 38 -18.32 4.70 6.34
CA ALA A 38 -19.12 5.71 7.01
C ALA A 38 -19.20 5.52 8.56
N GLY A 39 -18.75 4.38 9.07
CA GLY A 39 -18.74 4.05 10.48
C GLY A 39 -17.86 2.85 10.77
N ARG A 40 -17.85 2.41 12.01
CA ARG A 40 -17.06 1.24 12.43
C ARG A 40 -17.68 -0.03 11.86
N ASP A 41 -16.95 -0.69 10.96
CA ASP A 41 -17.39 -1.94 10.32
C ASP A 41 -17.29 -3.13 11.29
N GLU A 42 -18.36 -3.92 11.38
CA GLU A 42 -18.47 -5.04 12.33
C GLU A 42 -17.57 -6.24 12.00
N VAL A 43 -17.13 -6.38 10.73
CA VAL A 43 -16.23 -7.44 10.30
C VAL A 43 -14.78 -7.00 10.46
N TYR A 44 -14.44 -5.80 9.97
CA TYR A 44 -13.08 -5.32 10.00
C TYR A 44 -12.60 -4.88 11.38
N ALA A 45 -13.47 -4.37 12.24
CA ALA A 45 -13.05 -3.87 13.54
C ALA A 45 -12.46 -4.98 14.46
N PRO A 46 -13.12 -6.12 14.68
CA PRO A 46 -12.54 -7.21 15.48
C PRO A 46 -11.35 -7.86 14.77
N LEU A 47 -11.37 -7.97 13.44
CA LEU A 47 -10.25 -8.51 12.67
C LEU A 47 -8.98 -7.68 12.83
N THR A 48 -9.07 -6.36 12.61
CA THR A 48 -7.92 -5.46 12.70
C THR A 48 -7.37 -5.38 14.13
N ALA A 49 -8.23 -5.44 15.15
CA ALA A 49 -7.81 -5.52 16.56
C ALA A 49 -6.98 -6.80 16.80
N ARG A 50 -7.48 -7.97 16.41
CA ARG A 50 -6.77 -9.26 16.51
C ARG A 50 -5.43 -9.25 15.76
N LEU A 51 -5.40 -8.69 14.55
CA LEU A 51 -4.19 -8.60 13.74
C LEU A 51 -3.15 -7.68 14.40
N HIS A 52 -3.57 -6.54 14.91
CA HIS A 52 -2.71 -5.62 15.64
C HIS A 52 -2.07 -6.29 16.87
N GLU A 53 -2.87 -6.96 17.69
CA GLU A 53 -2.40 -7.72 18.86
C GLU A 53 -1.41 -8.82 18.48
N SER A 54 -1.58 -9.43 17.29
CA SER A 54 -0.63 -10.43 16.76
C SER A 54 0.62 -9.83 16.13
N GLY A 55 0.78 -8.51 16.12
CA GLY A 55 1.96 -7.82 15.60
C GLY A 55 1.94 -7.52 14.10
N VAL A 56 0.77 -7.60 13.44
CA VAL A 56 0.60 -7.12 12.06
C VAL A 56 0.56 -5.59 12.05
N LYS A 57 1.41 -4.97 11.24
CA LYS A 57 1.38 -3.51 11.03
C LYS A 57 0.43 -3.16 9.89
N MET A 58 -0.48 -2.23 10.15
CA MET A 58 -1.51 -1.83 9.19
C MET A 58 -1.48 -0.34 8.91
N LEU A 59 -1.80 0.01 7.66
CA LEU A 59 -2.09 1.38 7.20
C LEU A 59 -3.54 1.44 6.72
N GLY A 60 -4.20 2.54 7.00
CA GLY A 60 -5.53 2.82 6.44
C GLY A 60 -5.41 3.40 5.03
N TYR A 61 -6.22 2.90 4.10
CA TYR A 61 -6.32 3.40 2.74
C TYR A 61 -7.13 4.71 2.68
N VAL A 62 -6.64 5.69 1.93
CA VAL A 62 -7.39 6.92 1.61
C VAL A 62 -7.13 7.31 0.16
N ASP A 63 -8.19 7.44 -0.63
CA ASP A 63 -8.14 7.88 -2.02
C ASP A 63 -8.06 9.42 -2.10
N LEU A 64 -7.15 9.96 -2.91
CA LEU A 64 -7.04 11.40 -3.18
C LEU A 64 -7.70 11.82 -4.51
N GLY A 65 -8.16 10.88 -5.34
CA GLY A 65 -8.78 11.15 -6.63
C GLY A 65 -7.90 12.02 -7.54
N TYR A 66 -6.60 11.81 -7.52
CA TYR A 66 -5.61 12.63 -8.25
C TYR A 66 -5.71 14.14 -7.93
N GLY A 67 -6.07 14.48 -6.69
CA GLY A 67 -6.27 15.87 -6.24
C GLY A 67 -7.67 16.41 -6.50
N GLY A 68 -8.59 15.60 -6.98
CA GLY A 68 -9.98 15.98 -7.23
C GLY A 68 -10.89 16.00 -6.00
N ARG A 69 -10.46 15.40 -4.87
CA ARG A 69 -11.22 15.38 -3.63
C ARG A 69 -10.93 16.60 -2.77
N ALA A 70 -11.97 17.15 -2.14
CA ALA A 70 -11.81 18.28 -1.21
C ALA A 70 -11.05 17.83 0.05
N ASN A 71 -10.18 18.71 0.58
CA ASN A 71 -9.40 18.41 1.79
C ASN A 71 -10.28 17.96 2.97
N GLY A 72 -11.46 18.55 3.13
CA GLY A 72 -12.40 18.19 4.21
C GLY A 72 -12.88 16.75 4.13
N GLU A 73 -13.16 16.23 2.93
CA GLU A 73 -13.55 14.83 2.71
C GLU A 73 -12.41 13.88 3.04
N VAL A 74 -11.20 14.21 2.58
CA VAL A 74 -10.00 13.42 2.87
C VAL A 74 -9.68 13.40 4.37
N TRP A 75 -9.84 14.54 5.04
CA TRP A 75 -9.65 14.62 6.49
C TRP A 75 -10.69 13.80 7.26
N CYS A 76 -11.94 13.74 6.79
CA CYS A 76 -12.96 12.85 7.37
C CYS A 76 -12.52 11.38 7.28
N ASP A 77 -11.97 10.94 6.15
CA ASP A 77 -11.46 9.57 6.00
C ASP A 77 -10.26 9.32 6.94
N ILE A 78 -9.31 10.25 7.01
CA ILE A 78 -8.17 10.14 7.93
C ILE A 78 -8.66 9.98 9.39
N VAL A 79 -9.62 10.81 9.80
CA VAL A 79 -10.23 10.72 11.14
C VAL A 79 -11.00 9.42 11.33
N GLY A 80 -11.71 8.96 10.30
CA GLY A 80 -12.45 7.69 10.34
C GLY A 80 -11.56 6.49 10.67
N TRP A 81 -10.30 6.50 10.22
CA TRP A 81 -9.32 5.46 10.56
C TRP A 81 -8.94 5.40 12.04
N SER A 82 -9.23 6.42 12.85
CA SER A 82 -9.03 6.38 14.31
C SER A 82 -9.86 5.31 15.02
N GLN A 83 -10.87 4.75 14.36
CA GLN A 83 -11.70 3.65 14.86
C GLN A 83 -11.01 2.27 14.73
N TYR A 84 -9.87 2.22 14.06
CA TYR A 84 -9.09 1.00 13.77
C TYR A 84 -7.63 1.18 14.22
N PRO A 85 -6.94 0.10 14.63
CA PRO A 85 -5.56 0.19 15.12
C PRO A 85 -4.55 0.26 13.95
N VAL A 86 -4.68 1.26 13.09
CA VAL A 86 -3.74 1.53 12.00
C VAL A 86 -2.61 2.44 12.48
N GLY A 87 -1.40 2.19 12.01
CA GLY A 87 -0.19 2.94 12.39
C GLY A 87 0.10 4.14 11.48
N GLY A 88 -0.80 4.45 10.55
CA GLY A 88 -0.66 5.54 9.59
C GLY A 88 -1.61 5.39 8.41
N ILE A 89 -1.37 6.17 7.36
CA ILE A 89 -2.23 6.25 6.17
C ILE A 89 -1.44 5.95 4.89
N PHE A 90 -2.05 5.15 4.04
CA PHE A 90 -1.66 4.95 2.65
C PHE A 90 -2.59 5.79 1.77
N PHE A 91 -2.04 6.83 1.17
CA PHE A 91 -2.77 7.65 0.20
C PHE A 91 -2.60 7.09 -1.19
N ASP A 92 -3.71 6.78 -1.84
CA ASP A 92 -3.77 6.33 -3.21
C ASP A 92 -4.21 7.45 -4.16
N GLN A 93 -4.00 7.21 -5.47
CA GLN A 93 -4.33 8.19 -6.51
C GLN A 93 -3.77 9.58 -6.20
N VAL A 94 -2.51 9.61 -5.76
CA VAL A 94 -1.81 10.85 -5.43
C VAL A 94 -1.46 11.58 -6.74
N PRO A 95 -1.78 12.89 -6.88
CA PRO A 95 -1.31 13.68 -8.02
C PRO A 95 0.22 13.78 -8.00
N ALA A 96 0.86 13.82 -9.18
CA ALA A 96 2.33 13.75 -9.30
C ALA A 96 3.00 15.08 -9.64
N ASP A 97 2.23 16.13 -9.90
CA ASP A 97 2.67 17.46 -10.39
C ASP A 97 2.87 18.48 -9.24
N ALA A 98 3.21 19.72 -9.61
CA ALA A 98 3.47 20.78 -8.65
C ALA A 98 2.19 21.28 -7.94
N ALA A 99 1.05 21.30 -8.62
CA ALA A 99 -0.22 21.68 -8.02
C ALA A 99 -0.65 20.63 -6.97
N GLY A 100 -0.48 19.36 -7.32
CA GLY A 100 -0.71 18.23 -6.42
C GLY A 100 0.20 18.24 -5.20
N LEU A 101 1.46 18.66 -5.33
CA LEU A 101 2.37 18.75 -4.20
C LEU A 101 1.85 19.71 -3.12
N ALA A 102 1.31 20.86 -3.52
CA ALA A 102 0.72 21.83 -2.59
C ALA A 102 -0.52 21.24 -1.88
N TYR A 103 -1.38 20.55 -2.60
CA TYR A 103 -2.55 19.85 -2.07
C TYR A 103 -2.14 18.76 -1.06
N VAL A 104 -1.24 17.86 -1.46
CA VAL A 104 -0.77 16.75 -0.61
C VAL A 104 -0.09 17.27 0.65
N THR A 105 0.67 18.37 0.56
CA THR A 105 1.29 19.01 1.73
C THR A 105 0.26 19.41 2.79
N GLN A 106 -0.94 19.83 2.39
CA GLN A 106 -2.01 20.17 3.34
C GLN A 106 -2.65 18.91 3.94
N VAL A 107 -2.87 17.90 3.12
CA VAL A 107 -3.54 16.65 3.51
C VAL A 107 -2.72 15.86 4.53
N VAL A 108 -1.42 15.67 4.29
CA VAL A 108 -0.56 14.85 5.16
C VAL A 108 -0.40 15.42 6.57
N ARG A 109 -0.61 16.72 6.77
CA ARG A 109 -0.55 17.36 8.09
C ARG A 109 -1.57 16.83 9.09
N ALA A 110 -2.65 16.23 8.61
CA ALA A 110 -3.69 15.64 9.47
C ALA A 110 -3.32 14.23 9.97
N VAL A 111 -2.29 13.60 9.38
CA VAL A 111 -1.91 12.22 9.70
C VAL A 111 -1.10 12.17 10.99
N ARG A 112 -1.50 11.26 11.87
CA ARG A 112 -0.67 10.82 13.00
C ARG A 112 -0.11 9.46 12.68
N GLY A 113 1.21 9.32 12.63
CA GLY A 113 1.88 8.07 12.26
C GLY A 113 2.49 8.10 10.85
N ALA A 114 2.66 6.92 10.28
CA ALA A 114 3.33 6.78 9.00
C ALA A 114 2.50 7.34 7.83
N VAL A 115 3.17 7.97 6.88
CA VAL A 115 2.61 8.48 5.64
C VAL A 115 3.20 7.72 4.47
N VAL A 116 2.35 7.07 3.69
CA VAL A 116 2.74 6.45 2.41
C VAL A 116 1.95 7.12 1.28
N LEU A 117 2.65 7.56 0.25
CA LEU A 117 2.05 8.20 -0.93
C LEU A 117 2.16 7.29 -2.13
N ASN A 118 1.06 7.05 -2.84
CA ASN A 118 1.02 6.26 -4.07
C ASN A 118 0.58 7.10 -5.28
N PRO A 119 1.47 7.85 -5.92
CA PRO A 119 1.23 8.38 -7.26
C PRO A 119 1.30 7.30 -8.36
N GLY A 120 1.82 6.11 -8.06
CA GLY A 120 2.00 5.01 -9.01
C GLY A 120 3.00 5.28 -10.15
N THR A 121 3.60 6.45 -10.16
CA THR A 121 4.52 6.95 -11.17
C THR A 121 5.56 7.88 -10.55
N ARG A 122 6.58 8.24 -11.34
CA ARG A 122 7.55 9.26 -10.90
C ARG A 122 6.85 10.60 -10.69
N CYS A 123 7.16 11.23 -9.57
CA CYS A 123 6.63 12.52 -9.17
C CYS A 123 7.78 13.49 -8.83
N LEU A 124 7.45 14.72 -8.46
CA LEU A 124 8.45 15.72 -8.10
C LEU A 124 9.21 15.33 -6.82
N PRO A 125 10.50 15.68 -6.69
CA PRO A 125 11.31 15.34 -5.50
C PRO A 125 10.73 15.83 -4.17
N GLY A 126 9.91 16.90 -4.18
CA GLY A 126 9.24 17.40 -2.99
C GLY A 126 8.33 16.39 -2.28
N TYR A 127 7.78 15.40 -3.01
CA TYR A 127 6.97 14.35 -2.41
C TYR A 127 7.77 13.44 -1.47
N ALA A 128 9.05 13.21 -1.77
CA ALA A 128 9.90 12.39 -0.92
C ALA A 128 10.09 12.96 0.49
N ALA A 129 9.97 14.29 0.64
CA ALA A 129 10.06 14.96 1.93
C ALA A 129 8.75 14.97 2.74
N LEU A 130 7.63 14.59 2.11
CA LEU A 130 6.30 14.59 2.75
C LEU A 130 5.91 13.24 3.35
N ALA A 131 6.64 12.17 3.06
CA ALA A 131 6.22 10.82 3.38
C ALA A 131 7.37 9.93 3.84
N ASP A 132 7.04 8.90 4.62
CA ASP A 132 7.97 7.83 4.96
C ASP A 132 8.29 6.94 3.76
N VAL A 133 7.30 6.76 2.86
CA VAL A 133 7.44 5.99 1.61
C VAL A 133 6.65 6.63 0.48
N VAL A 134 7.23 6.63 -0.74
CA VAL A 134 6.56 7.09 -1.97
C VAL A 134 6.61 6.00 -3.02
N CYS A 135 5.45 5.56 -3.52
CA CYS A 135 5.35 4.57 -4.60
C CYS A 135 5.61 5.25 -5.95
N THR A 136 6.84 5.15 -6.43
CA THR A 136 7.29 5.77 -7.69
C THR A 136 7.04 4.90 -8.92
N PHE A 137 6.52 3.70 -8.72
CA PHE A 137 6.03 2.80 -9.75
C PHE A 137 4.91 1.91 -9.22
N GLU A 138 3.82 1.79 -10.00
CA GLU A 138 2.82 0.75 -9.87
C GLU A 138 2.44 0.25 -11.26
N GLY A 139 2.53 -1.06 -11.49
CA GLY A 139 2.22 -1.58 -12.83
C GLY A 139 2.52 -3.06 -13.01
N PRO A 140 2.18 -3.61 -14.22
CA PRO A 140 2.39 -4.99 -14.54
C PRO A 140 3.87 -5.33 -14.73
N TRP A 141 4.18 -6.60 -14.51
CA TRP A 141 5.53 -7.15 -14.63
C TRP A 141 6.19 -6.89 -15.99
N GLU A 142 5.46 -7.06 -17.08
CA GLU A 142 5.99 -6.87 -18.43
C GLU A 142 6.53 -5.46 -18.62
N THR A 143 5.78 -4.45 -18.17
CA THR A 143 6.23 -3.05 -18.19
C THR A 143 7.44 -2.86 -17.29
N TYR A 144 7.40 -3.40 -16.06
CA TYR A 144 8.48 -3.25 -15.09
C TYR A 144 9.78 -3.89 -15.55
N ALA A 145 9.71 -5.10 -16.13
CA ALA A 145 10.88 -5.82 -16.64
C ALA A 145 11.51 -5.12 -17.86
N ALA A 146 10.68 -4.52 -18.70
CA ALA A 146 11.13 -3.80 -19.90
C ALA A 146 11.71 -2.40 -19.62
N MET A 147 11.53 -1.86 -18.40
CA MET A 147 12.10 -0.55 -18.06
C MET A 147 13.62 -0.57 -18.15
N THR A 148 14.17 0.42 -18.84
CA THR A 148 15.62 0.63 -18.89
C THR A 148 16.19 0.74 -17.49
N PRO A 149 17.34 0.09 -17.19
CA PRO A 149 18.00 0.25 -15.91
C PRO A 149 18.27 1.73 -15.63
N ALA A 150 17.64 2.27 -14.63
CA ALA A 150 17.88 3.62 -14.14
C ALA A 150 18.68 3.54 -12.84
N ALA A 151 19.26 4.66 -12.42
CA ALA A 151 19.75 4.77 -11.06
C ALA A 151 18.62 4.45 -10.08
N ARG A 152 19.00 3.89 -8.93
CA ARG A 152 18.04 3.60 -7.86
C ARG A 152 17.25 4.86 -7.53
N ASP A 153 15.96 4.70 -7.32
CA ASP A 153 15.09 5.78 -6.89
C ASP A 153 15.47 6.29 -5.48
N TRP A 154 14.71 7.21 -4.96
CA TRP A 154 14.95 7.81 -3.63
C TRP A 154 15.05 6.75 -2.54
N PRO A 155 15.73 7.05 -1.42
CA PRO A 155 15.89 6.07 -0.32
C PRO A 155 14.56 5.56 0.24
N ASN A 156 13.48 6.34 0.13
CA ASN A 156 12.14 5.99 0.56
C ASN A 156 11.19 5.62 -0.60
N ALA A 157 11.72 5.34 -1.79
CA ALA A 157 10.89 4.89 -2.91
C ALA A 157 10.40 3.46 -2.74
N ALA A 158 9.18 3.21 -3.22
CA ALA A 158 8.58 1.89 -3.33
C ALA A 158 8.08 1.61 -4.74
N HIS A 159 8.09 0.32 -5.14
CA HIS A 159 7.48 -0.15 -6.38
C HIS A 159 6.45 -1.24 -6.09
N LEU A 160 5.28 -1.14 -6.71
CA LEU A 160 4.22 -2.15 -6.65
C LEU A 160 4.14 -2.86 -8.01
N VAL A 161 4.58 -4.12 -8.06
CA VAL A 161 4.70 -4.90 -9.30
C VAL A 161 3.77 -6.10 -9.24
N TYR A 162 2.81 -6.17 -10.14
CA TYR A 162 1.82 -7.22 -10.20
C TYR A 162 1.87 -8.04 -11.50
N GLY A 163 1.17 -9.18 -11.53
CA GLY A 163 1.12 -10.07 -12.70
C GLY A 163 2.45 -10.78 -12.97
N VAL A 164 3.28 -10.97 -11.95
CA VAL A 164 4.55 -11.66 -12.09
C VAL A 164 4.30 -13.17 -12.21
N PRO A 165 4.81 -13.86 -13.25
CA PRO A 165 4.75 -15.32 -13.27
C PRO A 165 5.33 -15.92 -11.98
N SER A 166 4.63 -16.86 -11.33
CA SER A 166 5.01 -17.37 -10.00
C SER A 166 6.45 -17.91 -9.97
N ALA A 167 6.92 -18.53 -11.07
CA ALA A 167 8.31 -18.98 -11.20
C ALA A 167 9.34 -17.85 -11.24
N ARG A 168 8.93 -16.60 -11.50
CA ARG A 168 9.81 -15.41 -11.61
C ARG A 168 9.72 -14.46 -10.41
N LEU A 169 8.96 -14.80 -9.37
CA LEU A 169 8.81 -13.94 -8.16
C LEU A 169 10.16 -13.61 -7.52
N GLY A 170 11.10 -14.56 -7.48
CA GLY A 170 12.45 -14.33 -6.95
C GLY A 170 13.25 -13.33 -7.77
N GLU A 171 13.22 -13.47 -9.11
CA GLU A 171 13.85 -12.54 -10.04
C GLU A 171 13.25 -11.14 -9.94
N ALA A 172 11.93 -11.04 -9.94
CA ALA A 172 11.23 -9.77 -9.82
C ALA A 172 11.52 -9.08 -8.49
N SER A 173 11.64 -9.84 -7.39
CA SER A 173 12.02 -9.30 -6.09
C SER A 173 13.44 -8.74 -6.08
N ALA A 174 14.40 -9.45 -6.67
CA ALA A 174 15.78 -8.97 -6.81
C ALA A 174 15.84 -7.69 -7.66
N LEU A 175 15.10 -7.67 -8.77
CA LEU A 175 15.01 -6.49 -9.63
C LEU A 175 14.39 -5.29 -8.91
N LEU A 176 13.32 -5.51 -8.14
CA LEU A 176 12.71 -4.45 -7.34
C LEU A 176 13.73 -3.87 -6.36
N LEU A 177 14.42 -4.71 -5.59
CA LEU A 177 15.40 -4.27 -4.59
C LEU A 177 16.61 -3.53 -5.19
N SER A 178 16.93 -3.76 -6.46
CA SER A 178 17.94 -2.99 -7.18
C SER A 178 17.49 -1.57 -7.54
N ARG A 179 16.17 -1.34 -7.64
CA ARG A 179 15.55 -0.09 -8.10
C ARG A 179 14.93 0.74 -6.99
N ALA A 180 14.35 0.10 -5.99
CA ALA A 180 13.65 0.76 -4.87
C ALA A 180 13.99 0.08 -3.54
N ALA A 181 13.75 0.79 -2.42
CA ALA A 181 14.00 0.27 -1.07
C ALA A 181 12.83 -0.54 -0.52
N HIS A 182 11.62 -0.28 -1.04
CA HIS A 182 10.36 -0.83 -0.55
C HIS A 182 9.51 -1.33 -1.71
N GLY A 183 8.45 -2.08 -1.41
CA GLY A 183 7.43 -2.41 -2.39
C GLY A 183 6.83 -3.80 -2.27
N LEU A 184 6.15 -4.21 -3.34
CA LEU A 184 5.51 -5.51 -3.49
C LEU A 184 5.84 -6.11 -4.85
N VAL A 185 6.04 -7.41 -4.85
CA VAL A 185 5.99 -8.25 -6.04
C VAL A 185 4.91 -9.30 -5.82
N THR A 186 3.93 -9.37 -6.73
CA THR A 186 2.83 -10.33 -6.64
C THR A 186 2.54 -11.02 -7.97
N ASP A 187 2.15 -12.27 -7.90
CA ASP A 187 1.66 -13.06 -9.02
C ASP A 187 0.17 -12.85 -9.29
N LEU A 188 -0.53 -12.14 -8.41
CA LEU A 188 -1.88 -11.66 -8.69
C LEU A 188 -1.83 -10.61 -9.81
N ALA A 189 -2.82 -10.65 -10.70
CA ALA A 189 -2.84 -9.84 -11.92
C ALA A 189 -4.04 -8.90 -12.00
N ALA A 190 -3.94 -7.91 -12.92
CA ALA A 190 -5.08 -7.07 -13.26
C ALA A 190 -6.29 -7.93 -13.70
N PRO A 191 -7.53 -7.45 -13.48
CA PRO A 191 -7.89 -6.10 -13.02
C PRO A 191 -7.83 -5.89 -11.50
N LEU A 192 -7.60 -6.92 -10.70
CA LEU A 192 -7.71 -6.87 -9.24
C LEU A 192 -6.46 -7.46 -8.54
N PRO A 193 -5.26 -6.86 -8.71
CA PRO A 193 -4.01 -7.45 -8.25
C PRO A 193 -3.85 -7.49 -6.72
N TYR A 194 -4.79 -6.90 -5.98
CA TYR A 194 -4.74 -6.80 -4.51
C TYR A 194 -5.93 -7.50 -3.82
N GLN A 195 -6.67 -8.35 -4.55
CA GLN A 195 -7.76 -9.17 -3.98
C GLN A 195 -7.25 -10.46 -3.33
N GLY A 196 -6.08 -10.39 -2.70
CA GLY A 196 -5.45 -11.50 -2.00
C GLY A 196 -4.01 -11.20 -1.65
N VAL A 197 -3.27 -12.22 -1.23
CA VAL A 197 -1.84 -12.15 -0.96
C VAL A 197 -1.04 -12.94 -2.00
N PRO A 198 0.22 -12.56 -2.28
CA PRO A 198 1.09 -13.32 -3.17
C PRO A 198 1.15 -14.81 -2.78
N SER A 199 1.24 -15.71 -3.77
CA SER A 199 1.31 -17.16 -3.53
C SER A 199 2.47 -17.55 -2.60
N SER A 200 3.58 -16.82 -2.65
CA SER A 200 4.73 -17.00 -1.76
C SER A 200 4.42 -16.74 -0.28
N LEU A 201 3.46 -15.87 0.03
CA LEU A 201 2.99 -15.65 1.41
C LEU A 201 2.04 -16.75 1.85
N ARG A 202 1.10 -17.19 1.00
CA ARG A 202 0.22 -18.33 1.28
C ARG A 202 1.02 -19.61 1.57
N ALA A 203 2.01 -19.91 0.74
CA ALA A 203 2.87 -21.07 0.94
C ALA A 203 3.62 -21.05 2.29
N ARG A 204 4.10 -19.87 2.71
CA ARG A 204 4.77 -19.71 4.01
C ARG A 204 3.81 -19.86 5.20
N ALA A 205 2.56 -19.44 5.06
CA ALA A 205 1.55 -19.59 6.10
C ALA A 205 1.15 -21.08 6.27
N ALA A 206 0.99 -21.81 5.17
CA ALA A 206 0.68 -23.23 5.17
C ALA A 206 1.81 -24.13 5.73
N ALA A 207 3.05 -23.64 5.77
CA ALA A 207 4.22 -24.36 6.29
C ALA A 207 4.50 -24.12 7.80
N ARG A 208 3.66 -23.35 8.48
CA ARG A 208 3.75 -23.05 9.94
C ARG A 208 2.80 -23.90 10.76
#